data_bb059c2f60cdbad9906152734b305738
#
_entry.id   bb059c2f60cdbad9906152734b305738
#
_cell.length_a   1.000
_cell.length_b   1.000
_cell.length_c   1.000
_cell.angle_alpha   90.00
_cell.angle_beta   90.00
_cell.angle_gamma   90.00
#
_symmetry.space_group_name_H-M   'P 1'
#
loop_
_entity.id
_entity.type
_entity.pdbx_description
1 polymer ?
#
loop_
_entity_poly.entity_id
_entity_poly.type
_entity_poly.pdbx_seq_one_letter_code
_entity_poly.pdbx_strand_id
1 'polypeptide(L)'
;MHIPYHRLVSAGALSALALVGTAVFAQSTSLPTPSIAEKPVRLRGTLVRVDAGTLTLKERGGEIVTLARAPAMPISEVYPIKLSAIQPGSYIGTAAVAQSDGTQKALEVVVFPEAARGTGEGHYPWDLMPESTMTNATVSGKTAAPKAVPGGQQLVLQYKGGEKTVIVPADVPVVTFKPGNADEKALLVPGAKVLVNAQMKDGQPVALRVNVGRNGFTPPM
;
A
#
# COMPACT_ATOMS: atom_id res chain seq x y z
N MET A 1 69.16 11.57 -84.12
CA MET A 1 70.05 10.38 -84.26
C MET A 1 69.57 9.30 -83.37
N HIS A 2 68.96 8.30 -83.92
CA HIS A 2 68.89 6.87 -83.57
C HIS A 2 68.54 6.50 -82.10
N ILE A 3 67.33 5.92 -81.86
CA ILE A 3 66.88 4.51 -81.97
C ILE A 3 67.60 3.56 -80.96
N PRO A 4 66.97 2.50 -80.48
CA PRO A 4 65.59 2.11 -80.04
C PRO A 4 65.59 1.11 -78.84
N TYR A 5 64.41 0.55 -78.59
CA TYR A 5 64.06 -0.79 -78.08
C TYR A 5 64.27 -1.06 -76.57
N HIS A 6 63.51 -1.77 -75.89
CA HIS A 6 62.61 -2.91 -76.13
C HIS A 6 61.52 -3.05 -75.09
N ARG A 7 60.47 -3.67 -75.50
CA ARG A 7 59.35 -4.19 -74.74
C ARG A 7 59.77 -5.28 -73.76
N LEU A 8 59.09 -5.31 -72.63
CA LEU A 8 58.77 -6.63 -72.02
C LEU A 8 57.42 -6.46 -71.24
N VAL A 9 56.49 -7.28 -71.67
CA VAL A 9 55.17 -7.47 -71.10
C VAL A 9 55.33 -8.44 -69.96
N SER A 10 54.80 -8.09 -68.76
CA SER A 10 54.59 -9.06 -67.73
C SER A 10 53.19 -8.88 -67.13
N ALA A 11 52.38 -9.87 -67.39
CA ALA A 11 51.08 -10.03 -66.84
C ALA A 11 51.20 -10.29 -65.33
N GLY A 12 50.63 -9.43 -64.51
CA GLY A 12 50.49 -9.60 -63.08
C GLY A 12 49.02 -9.70 -62.76
N ALA A 13 48.62 -10.86 -62.25
CA ALA A 13 47.26 -11.18 -61.85
C ALA A 13 46.73 -10.25 -60.71
N LEU A 14 45.61 -9.62 -60.95
CA LEU A 14 44.84 -8.95 -59.87
C LEU A 14 44.15 -10.00 -59.02
N SER A 15 44.63 -10.21 -57.80
CA SER A 15 43.95 -10.95 -56.78
C SER A 15 43.01 -9.97 -56.07
N ALA A 16 41.71 -10.04 -56.37
CA ALA A 16 40.67 -9.31 -55.61
C ALA A 16 40.47 -9.95 -54.24
N LEU A 17 40.92 -9.27 -53.20
CA LEU A 17 40.66 -9.65 -51.79
C LEU A 17 39.28 -9.12 -51.39
N ALA A 18 38.27 -9.99 -51.39
CA ALA A 18 36.94 -9.67 -50.88
C ALA A 18 37.00 -9.61 -49.35
N LEU A 19 36.95 -8.41 -48.80
CA LEU A 19 36.69 -8.20 -47.38
C LEU A 19 35.22 -8.48 -47.09
N VAL A 20 34.93 -9.67 -46.54
CA VAL A 20 33.64 -9.97 -45.95
C VAL A 20 33.58 -9.26 -44.60
N GLY A 21 32.96 -8.08 -44.57
CA GLY A 21 32.66 -7.38 -43.34
C GLY A 21 31.53 -8.09 -42.60
N THR A 22 31.87 -8.84 -41.54
CA THR A 22 30.87 -9.35 -40.58
C THR A 22 30.32 -8.18 -39.77
N ALA A 23 29.12 -7.73 -40.12
CA ALA A 23 28.36 -6.78 -39.29
C ALA A 23 27.97 -7.51 -38.01
N VAL A 24 28.67 -7.25 -36.93
CA VAL A 24 28.26 -7.63 -35.57
C VAL A 24 27.11 -6.74 -35.18
N PHE A 25 25.89 -7.25 -35.27
CA PHE A 25 24.73 -6.62 -34.65
C PHE A 25 24.91 -6.70 -33.12
N ALA A 26 25.35 -5.62 -32.50
CA ALA A 26 25.29 -5.46 -31.06
C ALA A 26 23.80 -5.46 -30.64
N GLN A 27 23.31 -6.60 -30.16
CA GLN A 27 22.05 -6.65 -29.46
C GLN A 27 22.23 -5.89 -28.15
N SER A 28 21.67 -4.68 -28.12
CA SER A 28 21.53 -3.90 -26.89
C SER A 28 20.54 -4.66 -26.01
N THR A 29 21.04 -5.51 -25.13
CA THR A 29 20.27 -6.04 -24.01
C THR A 29 20.01 -4.87 -23.07
N SER A 30 18.85 -4.21 -23.22
CA SER A 30 18.36 -3.28 -22.23
C SER A 30 18.15 -4.08 -20.94
N LEU A 31 18.99 -3.81 -19.93
CA LEU A 31 18.77 -4.29 -18.59
C LEU A 31 17.37 -3.79 -18.17
N PRO A 32 16.55 -4.65 -17.56
CA PRO A 32 15.27 -4.20 -17.05
C PRO A 32 15.54 -3.09 -16.03
N THR A 33 15.06 -1.90 -16.33
CA THR A 33 15.05 -0.79 -15.38
C THR A 33 14.34 -1.30 -14.13
N PRO A 34 14.92 -1.19 -12.92
CA PRO A 34 14.22 -1.61 -11.71
C PRO A 34 12.94 -0.80 -11.64
N SER A 35 11.80 -1.48 -11.74
CA SER A 35 10.48 -0.87 -11.51
C SER A 35 10.51 -0.31 -10.10
N ILE A 36 10.50 1.02 -9.99
CA ILE A 36 10.26 1.68 -8.70
C ILE A 36 8.89 1.19 -8.28
N ALA A 37 8.84 0.36 -7.25
CA ALA A 37 7.57 -0.12 -6.70
C ALA A 37 6.74 1.11 -6.35
N GLU A 38 5.70 1.37 -7.12
CA GLU A 38 4.83 2.51 -6.90
C GLU A 38 4.22 2.39 -5.50
N LYS A 39 4.22 3.50 -4.76
CA LYS A 39 3.75 3.52 -3.38
C LYS A 39 2.30 3.02 -3.31
N PRO A 40 1.97 2.17 -2.34
CA PRO A 40 0.59 1.78 -2.11
C PRO A 40 -0.29 3.01 -1.89
N VAL A 41 -1.45 3.03 -2.53
CA VAL A 41 -2.45 4.09 -2.42
C VAL A 41 -3.64 3.55 -1.62
N ARG A 42 -4.23 4.39 -0.78
CA ARG A 42 -5.43 4.06 -0.01
C ARG A 42 -6.60 4.86 -0.54
N LEU A 43 -7.58 4.16 -1.09
CA LEU A 43 -8.79 4.75 -1.64
C LEU A 43 -9.94 4.52 -0.67
N ARG A 44 -10.60 5.60 -0.27
CA ARG A 44 -11.70 5.58 0.68
C ARG A 44 -12.98 6.04 0.00
N GLY A 45 -14.00 5.20 0.01
CA GLY A 45 -15.20 5.57 -0.73
C GLY A 45 -16.36 4.59 -0.59
N THR A 46 -17.24 4.66 -1.57
CA THR A 46 -18.42 3.80 -1.68
C THR A 46 -18.32 2.99 -2.96
N LEU A 47 -18.51 1.68 -2.88
CA LEU A 47 -18.59 0.84 -4.07
C LEU A 47 -19.79 1.25 -4.92
N VAL A 48 -19.56 1.50 -6.20
CA VAL A 48 -20.59 1.80 -7.19
C VAL A 48 -20.93 0.54 -7.98
N ARG A 49 -19.89 -0.25 -8.32
CA ARG A 49 -20.02 -1.47 -9.11
C ARG A 49 -18.96 -2.47 -8.70
N VAL A 50 -19.34 -3.75 -8.76
CA VAL A 50 -18.48 -4.90 -8.50
C VAL A 50 -18.66 -5.91 -9.61
N ASP A 51 -17.58 -6.20 -10.33
CA ASP A 51 -17.52 -7.23 -11.38
C ASP A 51 -16.50 -8.31 -10.99
N ALA A 52 -16.45 -9.39 -11.75
CA ALA A 52 -15.52 -10.48 -11.49
C ALA A 52 -14.04 -10.05 -11.45
N GLY A 53 -13.65 -9.10 -12.30
CA GLY A 53 -12.26 -8.62 -12.45
C GLY A 53 -12.04 -7.17 -12.04
N THR A 54 -13.08 -6.43 -11.63
CA THR A 54 -12.95 -4.99 -11.31
C THR A 54 -13.82 -4.56 -10.14
N LEU A 55 -13.36 -3.50 -9.48
CA LEU A 55 -14.11 -2.74 -8.49
C LEU A 55 -14.19 -1.29 -8.97
N THR A 56 -15.39 -0.72 -8.99
CA THR A 56 -15.58 0.72 -9.23
C THR A 56 -16.05 1.35 -7.93
N LEU A 57 -15.35 2.37 -7.47
CA LEU A 57 -15.73 3.11 -6.28
C LEU A 57 -15.83 4.62 -6.56
N LYS A 58 -16.71 5.27 -5.83
CA LYS A 58 -16.77 6.71 -5.72
C LYS A 58 -16.00 7.11 -4.48
N GLU A 59 -14.88 7.81 -4.66
CA GLU A 59 -14.06 8.32 -3.56
C GLU A 59 -14.77 9.41 -2.74
N ARG A 60 -14.24 9.71 -1.56
CA ARG A 60 -14.75 10.80 -0.70
C ARG A 60 -14.73 12.15 -1.40
N GLY A 61 -13.74 12.38 -2.28
CA GLY A 61 -13.66 13.58 -3.13
C GLY A 61 -14.68 13.64 -4.27
N GLY A 62 -15.42 12.55 -4.50
CA GLY A 62 -16.42 12.46 -5.57
C GLY A 62 -15.91 11.82 -6.87
N GLU A 63 -14.63 11.57 -7.00
CA GLU A 63 -14.03 10.90 -8.14
C GLU A 63 -14.48 9.45 -8.27
N ILE A 64 -14.69 9.00 -9.50
CA ILE A 64 -15.00 7.61 -9.81
C ILE A 64 -13.73 6.91 -10.27
N VAL A 65 -13.31 5.90 -9.52
CA VAL A 65 -12.10 5.12 -9.81
C VAL A 65 -12.48 3.67 -10.04
N THR A 66 -11.98 3.09 -11.14
CA THR A 66 -12.10 1.66 -11.42
C THR A 66 -10.73 1.00 -11.25
N LEU A 67 -10.69 -0.04 -10.41
CA LEU A 67 -9.48 -0.81 -10.12
C LEU A 67 -9.62 -2.22 -10.66
N ALA A 68 -8.53 -2.74 -11.20
CA ALA A 68 -8.42 -4.18 -11.42
C ALA A 68 -8.44 -4.90 -10.06
N ARG A 69 -9.03 -6.08 -10.04
CA ARG A 69 -9.14 -6.92 -8.84
C ARG A 69 -8.26 -8.15 -8.98
N ALA A 70 -7.34 -8.33 -8.05
CA ALA A 70 -6.56 -9.57 -7.99
C ALA A 70 -7.48 -10.77 -7.67
N PRO A 71 -7.27 -11.93 -8.30
CA PRO A 71 -8.17 -13.10 -8.12
C PRO A 71 -8.34 -13.55 -6.67
N ALA A 72 -7.28 -13.48 -5.87
CA ALA A 72 -7.27 -13.88 -4.46
C ALA A 72 -7.17 -12.67 -3.52
N MET A 73 -7.74 -11.53 -3.91
CA MET A 73 -7.68 -10.31 -3.11
C MET A 73 -8.33 -10.53 -1.73
N PRO A 74 -7.60 -10.30 -0.63
CA PRO A 74 -8.16 -10.40 0.71
C PRO A 74 -9.25 -9.37 0.96
N ILE A 75 -10.35 -9.82 1.52
CA ILE A 75 -11.47 -8.99 1.96
C ILE A 75 -11.59 -9.11 3.47
N SER A 76 -11.81 -8.00 4.16
CA SER A 76 -12.05 -7.98 5.59
C SER A 76 -13.33 -7.20 5.90
N GLU A 77 -14.12 -7.71 6.80
CA GLU A 77 -15.25 -6.98 7.36
C GLU A 77 -14.81 -6.16 8.55
N VAL A 78 -15.03 -4.84 8.51
CA VAL A 78 -14.71 -3.89 9.59
C VAL A 78 -15.97 -3.52 10.33
N TYR A 79 -15.93 -3.52 11.66
CA TYR A 79 -17.06 -3.18 12.50
C TYR A 79 -16.63 -2.46 13.79
N PRO A 80 -17.49 -1.56 14.31
CA PRO A 80 -17.20 -0.82 15.52
C PRO A 80 -17.24 -1.73 16.76
N ILE A 81 -16.36 -1.41 17.70
CA ILE A 81 -16.33 -2.00 19.04
C ILE A 81 -16.26 -0.90 20.09
N LYS A 82 -16.47 -1.25 21.37
CA LYS A 82 -16.37 -0.28 22.45
C LYS A 82 -14.91 0.05 22.77
N LEU A 83 -14.64 1.29 23.16
CA LEU A 83 -13.32 1.72 23.64
C LEU A 83 -12.81 0.82 24.79
N SER A 84 -13.70 0.36 25.65
CA SER A 84 -13.37 -0.58 26.74
C SER A 84 -12.90 -1.96 26.29
N ALA A 85 -12.99 -2.29 25.01
CA ALA A 85 -12.43 -3.52 24.45
C ALA A 85 -10.90 -3.45 24.31
N ILE A 86 -10.32 -2.26 24.39
CA ILE A 86 -8.85 -2.09 24.41
C ILE A 86 -8.35 -2.45 25.79
N GLN A 87 -7.60 -3.55 25.88
CA GLN A 87 -7.07 -4.08 27.13
C GLN A 87 -5.54 -4.04 27.11
N PRO A 88 -4.86 -4.11 28.27
CA PRO A 88 -3.44 -4.39 28.34
C PRO A 88 -3.09 -5.62 27.49
N GLY A 89 -2.06 -5.50 26.65
CA GLY A 89 -1.66 -6.55 25.73
C GLY A 89 -2.41 -6.56 24.39
N SER A 90 -3.48 -5.78 24.22
CA SER A 90 -4.09 -5.60 22.88
C SER A 90 -3.07 -5.09 21.88
N TYR A 91 -3.07 -5.63 20.67
CA TYR A 91 -2.31 -5.05 19.55
C TYR A 91 -3.24 -4.13 18.78
N ILE A 92 -2.88 -2.85 18.69
CA ILE A 92 -3.73 -1.83 18.07
C ILE A 92 -2.96 -1.03 17.03
N GLY A 93 -3.68 -0.51 16.04
CA GLY A 93 -3.25 0.57 15.16
C GLY A 93 -4.02 1.84 15.48
N THR A 94 -3.35 2.97 15.56
CA THR A 94 -4.02 4.24 15.72
C THR A 94 -3.44 5.29 14.78
N ALA A 95 -4.31 5.91 13.99
CA ALA A 95 -3.98 7.16 13.33
C ALA A 95 -4.15 8.29 14.35
N ALA A 96 -3.16 9.16 14.47
CA ALA A 96 -3.14 10.21 15.47
C ALA A 96 -2.40 11.45 14.99
N VAL A 97 -2.59 12.55 15.68
CA VAL A 97 -1.84 13.81 15.51
C VAL A 97 -1.07 14.13 16.79
N ALA A 98 0.14 14.65 16.62
CA ALA A 98 0.97 15.07 17.74
C ALA A 98 0.34 16.25 18.49
N GLN A 99 0.48 16.25 19.82
CA GLN A 99 0.07 17.33 20.70
C GLN A 99 1.31 18.06 21.24
N SER A 100 1.14 19.30 21.69
CA SER A 100 2.22 20.14 22.22
C SER A 100 2.88 19.57 23.49
N ASP A 101 2.17 18.70 24.22
CA ASP A 101 2.66 18.03 25.43
C ASP A 101 3.42 16.72 25.15
N GLY A 102 3.65 16.40 23.87
CA GLY A 102 4.32 15.18 23.42
C GLY A 102 3.42 13.94 23.32
N THR A 103 2.15 14.04 23.72
CA THR A 103 1.19 12.96 23.50
C THR A 103 0.69 12.93 22.05
N GLN A 104 -0.01 11.86 21.70
CA GLN A 104 -0.68 11.72 20.42
C GLN A 104 -2.19 11.74 20.67
N LYS A 105 -2.96 12.54 19.92
CA LYS A 105 -4.43 12.49 19.96
C LYS A 105 -4.92 11.58 18.85
N ALA A 106 -5.57 10.47 19.22
CA ALA A 106 -6.13 9.54 18.27
C ALA A 106 -7.24 10.17 17.42
N LEU A 107 -7.24 9.84 16.14
CA LEU A 107 -8.31 10.11 15.18
C LEU A 107 -9.18 8.88 14.97
N GLU A 108 -8.59 7.71 15.20
CA GLU A 108 -9.21 6.38 15.09
C GLU A 108 -8.35 5.34 15.78
N VAL A 109 -8.96 4.21 16.12
CA VAL A 109 -8.24 3.05 16.64
C VAL A 109 -8.75 1.77 16.00
N VAL A 110 -7.83 0.92 15.57
CA VAL A 110 -8.10 -0.45 15.14
C VAL A 110 -7.53 -1.42 16.16
N VAL A 111 -8.36 -2.28 16.70
CA VAL A 111 -7.90 -3.42 17.51
C VAL A 111 -7.72 -4.60 16.58
N PHE A 112 -6.49 -5.04 16.42
CA PHE A 112 -6.16 -6.18 15.56
C PHE A 112 -6.60 -7.49 16.21
N PRO A 113 -7.22 -8.41 15.45
CA PRO A 113 -7.36 -9.79 15.89
C PRO A 113 -5.99 -10.40 16.16
N GLU A 114 -5.90 -11.37 17.08
CA GLU A 114 -4.62 -11.96 17.48
C GLU A 114 -3.83 -12.54 16.29
N ALA A 115 -4.50 -13.14 15.32
CA ALA A 115 -3.89 -13.64 14.10
C ALA A 115 -3.21 -12.54 13.22
N ALA A 116 -3.52 -11.27 13.46
CA ALA A 116 -2.95 -10.14 12.76
C ALA A 116 -1.96 -9.33 13.63
N ARG A 117 -1.61 -9.83 14.81
CA ARG A 117 -0.60 -9.20 15.69
C ARG A 117 0.71 -9.02 14.95
N GLY A 118 1.38 -7.87 15.15
CA GLY A 118 2.64 -7.52 14.51
C GLY A 118 2.50 -6.90 13.13
N THR A 119 1.29 -6.87 12.57
CA THR A 119 1.07 -6.25 11.24
C THR A 119 1.47 -4.78 11.27
N GLY A 120 2.45 -4.41 10.43
CA GLY A 120 2.90 -3.02 10.25
C GLY A 120 3.40 -2.37 11.55
N GLU A 121 3.97 -3.15 12.51
CA GLU A 121 4.47 -2.63 13.77
C GLU A 121 5.41 -1.44 13.57
N GLY A 122 5.19 -0.37 14.33
CA GLY A 122 6.02 0.83 14.27
C GLY A 122 5.23 2.13 14.39
N HIS A 123 5.94 3.24 14.13
CA HIS A 123 5.40 4.59 14.10
C HIS A 123 5.88 5.30 12.83
N TYR A 124 4.96 5.78 11.98
CA TYR A 124 5.29 6.31 10.66
C TYR A 124 4.21 7.29 10.16
N PRO A 125 4.55 8.16 9.18
CA PRO A 125 3.60 9.09 8.57
C PRO A 125 2.38 8.38 7.99
N TRP A 126 1.21 9.02 8.11
CA TRP A 126 -0.06 8.48 7.64
C TRP A 126 -0.80 9.49 6.76
N ASP A 127 -1.73 9.01 5.93
CA ASP A 127 -2.41 9.81 4.92
C ASP A 127 -3.87 10.17 5.28
N LEU A 128 -4.27 10.00 6.55
CA LEU A 128 -5.65 10.29 6.97
C LEU A 128 -5.93 11.79 6.96
N MET A 129 -4.96 12.58 7.40
CA MET A 129 -4.95 14.03 7.32
C MET A 129 -3.50 14.55 7.37
N PRO A 130 -3.23 15.83 7.05
CA PRO A 130 -1.91 16.42 7.20
C PRO A 130 -1.30 16.15 8.58
N GLU A 131 0.00 15.84 8.62
CA GLU A 131 0.77 15.57 9.83
C GLU A 131 0.30 14.37 10.67
N SER A 132 -0.70 13.60 10.20
CA SER A 132 -1.11 12.40 10.90
C SER A 132 -0.06 11.30 10.80
N THR A 133 0.03 10.50 11.87
CA THR A 133 0.91 9.35 11.97
C THR A 133 0.09 8.10 12.29
N MET A 134 0.58 6.94 11.86
CA MET A 134 0.09 5.64 12.28
C MET A 134 1.04 5.07 13.31
N THR A 135 0.50 4.54 14.39
CA THR A 135 1.24 3.74 15.37
C THR A 135 0.59 2.38 15.48
N ASN A 136 1.27 1.33 15.04
CA ASN A 136 0.87 -0.06 15.25
C ASN A 136 1.74 -0.65 16.36
N ALA A 137 1.11 -1.02 17.48
CA ALA A 137 1.83 -1.34 18.69
C ALA A 137 1.00 -2.17 19.67
N THR A 138 1.68 -2.71 20.68
CA THR A 138 1.03 -3.37 21.82
C THR A 138 0.69 -2.34 22.89
N VAL A 139 -0.53 -2.39 23.40
CA VAL A 139 -0.95 -1.60 24.58
C VAL A 139 -0.18 -2.10 25.79
N SER A 140 0.61 -1.23 26.40
CA SER A 140 1.40 -1.57 27.57
C SER A 140 0.50 -1.91 28.77
N GLY A 141 0.82 -3.02 29.43
CA GLY A 141 0.26 -3.34 30.74
C GLY A 141 1.30 -3.25 31.86
N LYS A 142 2.59 -3.07 31.47
CA LYS A 142 3.71 -3.10 32.43
C LYS A 142 4.11 -1.71 32.93
N THR A 143 4.07 -0.71 32.03
CA THR A 143 4.48 0.67 32.36
C THR A 143 3.29 1.57 32.71
N ALA A 144 2.15 1.37 32.08
CA ALA A 144 0.91 2.05 32.44
C ALA A 144 -0.30 1.29 31.88
N ALA A 145 -1.17 0.80 32.74
CA ALA A 145 -2.48 0.31 32.31
C ALA A 145 -3.27 1.45 31.65
N PRO A 146 -4.23 1.13 30.75
CA PRO A 146 -5.13 2.12 30.19
C PRO A 146 -5.75 2.97 31.32
N LYS A 147 -5.61 4.29 31.23
CA LYS A 147 -6.08 5.22 32.26
C LYS A 147 -7.22 6.05 31.71
N ALA A 148 -8.33 6.07 32.44
CA ALA A 148 -9.41 7.02 32.13
C ALA A 148 -8.91 8.47 32.32
N VAL A 149 -9.19 9.31 31.34
CA VAL A 149 -8.93 10.75 31.37
C VAL A 149 -10.21 11.50 31.00
N PRO A 150 -10.35 12.80 31.33
CA PRO A 150 -11.50 13.56 30.89
C PRO A 150 -11.71 13.43 29.36
N GLY A 151 -12.90 12.95 28.99
CA GLY A 151 -13.27 12.79 27.57
C GLY A 151 -12.67 11.59 26.83
N GLY A 152 -12.04 10.63 27.54
CA GLY A 152 -11.47 9.48 26.83
C GLY A 152 -10.61 8.55 27.67
N GLN A 153 -9.61 7.96 27.03
CA GLN A 153 -8.68 7.02 27.65
C GLN A 153 -7.23 7.31 27.20
N GLN A 154 -6.31 7.29 28.14
CA GLN A 154 -4.88 7.35 27.84
C GLN A 154 -4.31 5.93 27.73
N LEU A 155 -3.56 5.69 26.66
CA LEU A 155 -2.87 4.44 26.38
C LEU A 155 -1.37 4.70 26.24
N VAL A 156 -0.56 3.73 26.66
CA VAL A 156 0.87 3.69 26.31
C VAL A 156 1.07 2.55 25.31
N LEU A 157 1.57 2.88 24.15
CA LEU A 157 1.77 1.96 23.02
C LEU A 157 3.25 1.64 22.87
N GLN A 158 3.61 0.35 22.98
CA GLN A 158 4.99 -0.12 22.84
C GLN A 158 5.17 -0.86 21.53
N TYR A 159 6.18 -0.48 20.76
CA TYR A 159 6.58 -1.08 19.50
C TYR A 159 8.11 -1.21 19.44
N LYS A 160 8.61 -1.98 18.48
CA LYS A 160 10.06 -2.11 18.27
C LYS A 160 10.67 -0.75 17.90
N GLY A 161 11.44 -0.19 18.79
CA GLY A 161 12.10 1.11 18.59
C GLY A 161 11.53 2.26 19.42
N GLY A 162 10.48 2.01 20.26
CA GLY A 162 10.01 3.06 21.16
C GLY A 162 8.62 2.86 21.74
N GLU A 163 8.11 3.93 22.31
CA GLU A 163 6.76 4.00 22.82
C GLU A 163 6.08 5.33 22.47
N LYS A 164 4.77 5.36 22.49
CA LYS A 164 3.95 6.56 22.36
C LYS A 164 2.83 6.57 23.39
N THR A 165 2.64 7.71 24.03
CA THR A 165 1.44 7.96 24.83
C THR A 165 0.35 8.52 23.91
N VAL A 166 -0.79 7.86 23.89
CA VAL A 166 -1.92 8.20 23.03
C VAL A 166 -3.15 8.50 23.88
N ILE A 167 -3.76 9.64 23.64
CA ILE A 167 -5.09 9.99 24.16
C ILE A 167 -6.11 9.55 23.13
N VAL A 168 -7.01 8.67 23.51
CA VAL A 168 -8.12 8.21 22.68
C VAL A 168 -9.40 8.88 23.15
N PRO A 169 -9.91 9.91 22.46
CA PRO A 169 -11.18 10.52 22.78
C PRO A 169 -12.33 9.51 22.74
N ALA A 170 -13.37 9.73 23.54
CA ALA A 170 -14.49 8.79 23.64
C ALA A 170 -15.36 8.73 22.37
N ASP A 171 -15.28 9.75 21.54
CA ASP A 171 -16.05 9.92 20.30
C ASP A 171 -15.32 9.44 19.05
N VAL A 172 -14.04 9.03 19.14
CA VAL A 172 -13.34 8.49 17.99
C VAL A 172 -13.77 7.06 17.66
N PRO A 173 -13.80 6.68 16.39
CA PRO A 173 -14.13 5.32 16.01
C PRO A 173 -13.09 4.32 16.52
N VAL A 174 -13.53 3.32 17.26
CA VAL A 174 -12.74 2.14 17.64
C VAL A 174 -13.32 0.95 16.90
N VAL A 175 -12.52 0.28 16.10
CA VAL A 175 -12.96 -0.81 15.25
C VAL A 175 -12.11 -2.05 15.40
N THR A 176 -12.64 -3.16 14.94
CA THR A 176 -11.87 -4.37 14.66
C THR A 176 -12.27 -4.92 13.32
N PHE A 177 -11.59 -5.95 12.86
CA PHE A 177 -11.92 -6.62 11.61
C PHE A 177 -11.82 -8.14 11.74
N LYS A 178 -12.51 -8.81 10.86
CA LYS A 178 -12.36 -10.26 10.65
C LYS A 178 -12.16 -10.54 9.16
N PRO A 179 -11.45 -11.62 8.82
CA PRO A 179 -11.36 -12.05 7.43
C PRO A 179 -12.74 -12.26 6.84
N GLY A 180 -12.96 -11.70 5.64
CA GLY A 180 -14.23 -11.77 4.92
C GLY A 180 -14.38 -12.96 3.99
N ASN A 181 -13.57 -14.00 4.14
CA ASN A 181 -13.49 -15.12 3.21
C ASN A 181 -14.82 -15.91 3.05
N ALA A 182 -15.73 -15.77 4.01
CA ALA A 182 -16.95 -16.57 4.00
C ALA A 182 -18.09 -15.97 3.16
N ASP A 183 -18.08 -14.65 2.90
CA ASP A 183 -19.25 -13.98 2.31
C ASP A 183 -18.86 -12.76 1.45
N GLU A 184 -17.93 -12.98 0.53
CA GLU A 184 -17.52 -11.96 -0.43
C GLU A 184 -18.73 -11.33 -1.15
N LYS A 185 -19.69 -12.15 -1.55
CA LYS A 185 -20.90 -11.71 -2.24
C LYS A 185 -21.82 -10.85 -1.36
N ALA A 186 -21.77 -11.04 -0.04
CA ALA A 186 -22.54 -10.24 0.90
C ALA A 186 -21.83 -8.94 1.26
N LEU A 187 -20.51 -8.89 1.21
CA LEU A 187 -19.73 -7.72 1.58
C LEU A 187 -19.47 -6.77 0.41
N LEU A 188 -19.08 -7.31 -0.75
CA LEU A 188 -18.77 -6.51 -1.93
C LEU A 188 -20.03 -6.24 -2.74
N VAL A 189 -20.83 -5.31 -2.28
CA VAL A 189 -22.07 -4.91 -2.95
C VAL A 189 -22.07 -3.41 -3.26
N PRO A 190 -22.76 -2.95 -4.31
CA PRO A 190 -22.98 -1.52 -4.52
C PRO A 190 -23.54 -0.85 -3.27
N GLY A 191 -23.02 0.33 -2.91
CA GLY A 191 -23.36 1.06 -1.69
C GLY A 191 -22.48 0.74 -0.49
N ALA A 192 -21.70 -0.34 -0.52
CA ALA A 192 -20.79 -0.69 0.57
C ALA A 192 -19.70 0.38 0.76
N LYS A 193 -19.46 0.77 2.01
CA LYS A 193 -18.38 1.69 2.39
C LYS A 193 -17.07 0.92 2.52
N VAL A 194 -16.03 1.38 1.85
CA VAL A 194 -14.77 0.63 1.75
C VAL A 194 -13.53 1.51 1.96
N LEU A 195 -12.49 0.86 2.47
CA LEU A 195 -11.10 1.26 2.31
C LEU A 195 -10.40 0.24 1.41
N VAL A 196 -9.88 0.67 0.28
CA VAL A 196 -9.14 -0.17 -0.67
C VAL A 196 -7.66 0.18 -0.61
N ASN A 197 -6.82 -0.79 -0.27
CA ASN A 197 -5.40 -0.68 -0.50
C ASN A 197 -5.12 -1.08 -1.95
N ALA A 198 -4.58 -0.17 -2.72
CA ALA A 198 -4.29 -0.35 -4.13
C ALA A 198 -2.83 -0.05 -4.45
N GLN A 199 -2.37 -0.50 -5.59
CA GLN A 199 -1.06 -0.19 -6.15
C GLN A 199 -1.22 0.03 -7.65
N MET A 200 -0.48 0.98 -8.20
CA MET A 200 -0.37 1.09 -9.65
C MET A 200 0.44 -0.09 -10.19
N LYS A 201 -0.03 -0.69 -11.24
CA LYS A 201 0.67 -1.75 -11.98
C LYS A 201 0.44 -1.53 -13.47
N ASP A 202 1.51 -1.33 -14.20
CA ASP A 202 1.46 -1.07 -15.65
C ASP A 202 0.51 0.09 -16.02
N GLY A 203 0.50 1.16 -15.20
CA GLY A 203 -0.35 2.33 -15.38
C GLY A 203 -1.83 2.13 -14.99
N GLN A 204 -2.19 0.97 -14.41
CA GLN A 204 -3.54 0.67 -13.96
C GLN A 204 -3.57 0.46 -12.43
N PRO A 205 -4.56 1.01 -11.72
CA PRO A 205 -4.71 0.76 -10.30
C PRO A 205 -5.24 -0.67 -10.07
N VAL A 206 -4.56 -1.41 -9.22
CA VAL A 206 -4.92 -2.77 -8.82
C VAL A 206 -5.26 -2.81 -7.35
N ALA A 207 -6.44 -3.28 -7.01
CA ALA A 207 -6.86 -3.50 -5.63
C ALA A 207 -6.11 -4.71 -5.04
N LEU A 208 -5.37 -4.47 -3.96
CA LEU A 208 -4.61 -5.49 -3.24
C LEU A 208 -5.37 -6.06 -2.05
N ARG A 209 -6.19 -5.24 -1.41
CA ARG A 209 -7.02 -5.58 -0.24
C ARG A 209 -8.20 -4.64 -0.15
N VAL A 210 -9.35 -5.14 0.29
CA VAL A 210 -10.52 -4.33 0.59
C VAL A 210 -10.99 -4.57 2.02
N ASN A 211 -11.16 -3.50 2.76
CA ASN A 211 -11.82 -3.47 4.06
C ASN A 211 -13.23 -2.91 3.86
N VAL A 212 -14.24 -3.67 4.19
CA VAL A 212 -15.65 -3.33 3.99
C VAL A 212 -16.32 -3.08 5.32
N GLY A 213 -16.99 -1.95 5.46
CA GLY A 213 -17.74 -1.63 6.67
C GLY A 213 -19.02 -2.44 6.79
N ARG A 214 -19.21 -3.07 7.95
CA ARG A 214 -20.45 -3.81 8.28
C ARG A 214 -21.66 -2.88 8.25
N ASN A 215 -22.74 -3.32 7.62
CA ASN A 215 -24.03 -2.63 7.64
C ASN A 215 -23.96 -1.14 7.29
N GLY A 216 -23.14 -0.78 6.29
CA GLY A 216 -22.97 0.62 5.88
C GLY A 216 -22.05 1.46 6.76
N PHE A 217 -21.44 0.88 7.79
CA PHE A 217 -20.41 1.54 8.57
C PHE A 217 -19.26 1.99 7.65
N THR A 218 -18.76 3.21 7.84
CA THR A 218 -17.62 3.70 7.07
C THR A 218 -16.34 3.30 7.78
N PRO A 219 -15.51 2.40 7.18
CA PRO A 219 -14.22 2.08 7.76
C PRO A 219 -13.41 3.37 7.94
N PRO A 220 -12.85 3.60 9.14
CA PRO A 220 -11.83 4.61 9.33
C PRO A 220 -10.53 4.17 8.61
N MET A 221 -9.40 4.80 8.82
CA MET A 221 -8.06 4.51 8.21
C MET A 221 -7.88 4.91 6.77
#